data_e76f043f3ef1bb9187d769d9bfb512ab
#
_entry.id   e76f043f3ef1bb9187d769d9bfb512ab
#
_cell.length_a   1.000
_cell.length_b   1.000
_cell.length_c   1.000
_cell.angle_alpha   90.00
_cell.angle_beta   90.00
_cell.angle_gamma   90.00
#
_symmetry.space_group_name_H-M   'P 1'
#
loop_
_entity.id
_entity.type
_entity.pdbx_description
1 polymer ?
#
loop_
_entity_poly.entity_id
_entity_poly.type
_entity_poly.pdbx_seq_one_letter_code
_entity_poly.pdbx_strand_id
1 'polypeptide(L)'
;MKKSLFLCLSFCAAVGAFAQNLTLKDIYIRDPFILPVAEEGVYYMYATSPTVENGVTYGGMVAYKSKDLKTWSDPVRVFDVPRDNFLTGTVWAPEVHRYNGKYYLFATMNSDIVWKAPKEGHPPYVHRATQVYWADRPEGPFQAFGNKQPHTPMGQMCLDGTLWVENGVPYMIYCHEWVEMMDGTMEMVELKPDLSAPAGQPVRLFCASAAEWSTGGTRADGERTYVTDGCFLYRTKTGKLLMIWSSFKDGSYAIGIAESATGRVAGPWRQQKKPLFEKDGGHGMIFRTFEGNLRLVLHSPNGGGLERAHLFEIEDCGDTLKLKGEIK
;
A
#
# COMPACT_ATOMS: atom_id res chain seq x y z
N MET A 1 -21.72 -57.90 -14.52
CA MET A 1 -20.83 -57.17 -13.58
C MET A 1 -19.91 -56.27 -14.42
N LYS A 2 -20.22 -55.01 -14.57
CA LYS A 2 -19.39 -54.03 -15.30
C LYS A 2 -18.54 -53.31 -14.27
N LYS A 3 -17.19 -53.47 -14.33
CA LYS A 3 -16.25 -52.74 -13.51
C LYS A 3 -15.99 -51.36 -14.17
N SER A 4 -16.45 -50.29 -13.55
CA SER A 4 -16.10 -48.93 -13.94
C SER A 4 -14.74 -48.58 -13.38
N LEU A 5 -13.79 -48.31 -14.27
CA LEU A 5 -12.45 -47.86 -13.94
C LEU A 5 -12.49 -46.32 -13.79
N PHE A 6 -12.39 -45.83 -12.59
CA PHE A 6 -12.23 -44.39 -12.35
C PHE A 6 -10.77 -44.00 -12.61
N LEU A 7 -10.55 -43.27 -13.68
CA LEU A 7 -9.26 -42.66 -14.00
C LEU A 7 -9.13 -41.34 -13.23
N CYS A 8 -8.36 -41.32 -12.11
CA CYS A 8 -7.96 -40.08 -11.44
C CYS A 8 -6.92 -39.37 -12.30
N LEU A 9 -7.33 -38.33 -13.01
CA LEU A 9 -6.40 -37.39 -13.63
C LEU A 9 -5.86 -36.44 -12.53
N SER A 10 -4.64 -36.72 -12.07
CA SER A 10 -3.87 -35.75 -11.27
C SER A 10 -3.43 -34.61 -12.19
N PHE A 11 -4.05 -33.46 -12.02
CA PHE A 11 -3.57 -32.21 -12.62
C PHE A 11 -2.35 -31.77 -11.82
N CYS A 12 -1.17 -32.16 -12.25
CA CYS A 12 0.09 -31.49 -11.84
C CYS A 12 0.10 -30.14 -12.55
N ALA A 13 -0.26 -29.05 -11.84
CA ALA A 13 0.05 -27.71 -12.29
C ALA A 13 1.56 -27.57 -12.33
N ALA A 14 2.14 -27.56 -13.51
CA ALA A 14 3.55 -27.22 -13.70
C ALA A 14 3.70 -25.73 -13.35
N VAL A 15 4.19 -25.45 -12.13
CA VAL A 15 4.67 -24.12 -11.77
C VAL A 15 5.89 -23.86 -12.64
N GLY A 16 5.72 -23.08 -13.72
CA GLY A 16 6.79 -22.71 -14.62
C GLY A 16 7.92 -22.03 -13.83
N ALA A 17 9.15 -22.52 -13.95
CA ALA A 17 10.31 -21.86 -13.40
C ALA A 17 10.50 -20.51 -14.12
N PHE A 18 10.42 -19.41 -13.40
CA PHE A 18 10.81 -18.10 -13.91
C PHE A 18 12.27 -17.83 -13.56
N ALA A 19 12.99 -17.15 -14.47
CA ALA A 19 14.38 -16.77 -14.21
C ALA A 19 14.40 -15.70 -13.09
N GLN A 20 15.28 -15.86 -12.11
CA GLN A 20 15.50 -14.92 -11.02
C GLN A 20 16.92 -14.37 -11.16
N ASN A 21 17.06 -13.18 -11.72
CA ASN A 21 18.35 -12.56 -12.02
C ASN A 21 18.55 -11.20 -11.35
N LEU A 22 17.47 -10.57 -10.86
CA LEU A 22 17.51 -9.26 -10.23
C LEU A 22 17.66 -9.37 -8.71
N THR A 23 18.30 -8.38 -8.12
CA THR A 23 18.29 -8.16 -6.67
C THR A 23 17.48 -6.90 -6.35
N LEU A 24 17.15 -6.66 -5.09
CA LEU A 24 16.44 -5.43 -4.71
C LEU A 24 17.20 -4.15 -5.11
N LYS A 25 18.52 -4.22 -5.24
CA LYS A 25 19.34 -3.08 -5.69
C LYS A 25 19.15 -2.73 -7.17
N ASP A 26 18.75 -3.71 -7.97
CA ASP A 26 18.54 -3.55 -9.42
C ASP A 26 17.14 -3.02 -9.73
N ILE A 27 16.21 -3.08 -8.76
CA ILE A 27 14.79 -2.72 -8.92
C ILE A 27 14.54 -1.33 -8.35
N TYR A 28 14.25 -0.36 -9.23
CA TYR A 28 13.70 0.92 -8.79
C TYR A 28 12.27 0.72 -8.31
N ILE A 29 12.00 1.10 -7.06
CA ILE A 29 10.67 0.97 -6.48
C ILE A 29 10.46 1.97 -5.35
N ARG A 30 9.32 2.67 -5.39
CA ARG A 30 8.72 3.36 -4.26
C ARG A 30 7.58 2.50 -3.72
N ASP A 31 7.24 2.70 -2.47
CA ASP A 31 6.04 2.14 -1.83
C ASP A 31 5.91 0.62 -2.07
N PRO A 32 6.96 -0.17 -1.71
CA PRO A 32 6.99 -1.58 -2.01
C PRO A 32 5.95 -2.35 -1.22
N PHE A 33 5.16 -3.17 -1.90
CA PHE A 33 4.23 -4.10 -1.29
C PHE A 33 4.59 -5.54 -1.65
N ILE A 34 4.79 -6.41 -0.64
CA ILE A 34 5.12 -7.82 -0.84
C ILE A 34 3.97 -8.70 -0.37
N LEU A 35 3.41 -9.48 -1.29
CA LEU A 35 2.38 -10.47 -1.00
C LEU A 35 2.98 -11.88 -1.01
N PRO A 36 3.06 -12.57 0.13
CA PRO A 36 3.37 -13.99 0.18
C PRO A 36 2.18 -14.83 -0.30
N VAL A 37 2.39 -15.70 -1.30
CA VAL A 37 1.39 -16.65 -1.81
C VAL A 37 1.88 -18.05 -1.51
N ALA A 38 1.46 -18.58 -0.37
CA ALA A 38 1.99 -19.82 0.19
C ALA A 38 1.71 -21.05 -0.67
N GLU A 39 0.55 -21.10 -1.31
CA GLU A 39 0.17 -22.18 -2.23
C GLU A 39 1.04 -22.27 -3.48
N GLU A 40 1.70 -21.18 -3.85
CA GLU A 40 2.64 -21.12 -4.97
C GLU A 40 4.11 -21.17 -4.49
N GLY A 41 4.36 -20.92 -3.20
CA GLY A 41 5.69 -20.74 -2.65
C GLY A 41 6.40 -19.51 -3.26
N VAL A 42 5.64 -18.44 -3.57
CA VAL A 42 6.13 -17.25 -4.27
C VAL A 42 5.75 -15.98 -3.52
N TYR A 43 6.71 -15.09 -3.40
CA TYR A 43 6.50 -13.69 -2.98
C TYR A 43 6.31 -12.83 -4.23
N TYR A 44 5.26 -12.04 -4.26
CA TYR A 44 4.99 -11.05 -5.29
C TYR A 44 5.31 -9.66 -4.75
N MET A 45 6.18 -8.90 -5.41
CA MET A 45 6.45 -7.49 -5.10
C MET A 45 5.86 -6.63 -6.22
N TYR A 46 4.92 -5.77 -5.87
CA TYR A 46 4.20 -4.93 -6.82
C TYR A 46 4.83 -3.55 -6.91
N ALA A 47 4.94 -3.04 -8.13
CA ALA A 47 5.52 -1.75 -8.43
C ALA A 47 4.74 -0.99 -9.50
N THR A 48 4.71 0.32 -9.37
CA THR A 48 4.20 1.22 -10.41
C THR A 48 5.02 1.09 -11.69
N SER A 49 4.34 1.02 -12.82
CA SER A 49 4.97 0.96 -14.14
C SER A 49 4.05 1.61 -15.17
N PRO A 50 4.17 2.93 -15.39
CA PRO A 50 3.35 3.64 -16.36
C PRO A 50 3.71 3.24 -17.80
N THR A 51 2.77 3.44 -18.72
CA THR A 51 2.99 3.36 -20.16
C THR A 51 2.74 4.72 -20.79
N VAL A 52 3.45 5.01 -21.89
CA VAL A 52 3.25 6.23 -22.66
C VAL A 52 2.75 5.87 -24.05
N GLU A 53 1.58 6.37 -24.42
CA GLU A 53 0.94 6.17 -25.71
C GLU A 53 0.58 7.53 -26.31
N ASN A 54 1.09 7.84 -27.50
CA ASN A 54 0.84 9.13 -28.19
C ASN A 54 1.10 10.38 -27.32
N GLY A 55 2.15 10.31 -26.45
CA GLY A 55 2.49 11.40 -25.53
C GLY A 55 1.63 11.50 -24.27
N VAL A 56 0.67 10.61 -24.08
CA VAL A 56 -0.17 10.52 -22.85
C VAL A 56 0.36 9.41 -21.95
N THR A 57 0.58 9.72 -20.68
CA THR A 57 1.00 8.74 -19.66
C THR A 57 -0.24 8.09 -19.05
N TYR A 58 -0.26 6.77 -19.08
CA TYR A 58 -1.29 5.94 -18.44
C TYR A 58 -0.68 5.14 -17.30
N GLY A 59 -1.44 5.02 -16.24
CA GLY A 59 -1.06 4.24 -15.09
C GLY A 59 -1.07 2.75 -15.37
N GLY A 60 -0.23 2.04 -14.65
CA GLY A 60 -0.17 0.60 -14.68
C GLY A 60 0.78 0.05 -13.65
N MET A 61 0.88 -1.26 -13.56
CA MET A 61 1.61 -1.95 -12.53
C MET A 61 2.26 -3.23 -13.07
N VAL A 62 3.41 -3.54 -12.52
CA VAL A 62 4.12 -4.81 -12.72
C VAL A 62 4.26 -5.55 -11.39
N ALA A 63 4.50 -6.85 -11.46
CA ALA A 63 4.90 -7.66 -10.33
C ALA A 63 6.25 -8.33 -10.61
N TYR A 64 7.11 -8.32 -9.61
CA TYR A 64 8.32 -9.13 -9.53
C TYR A 64 8.04 -10.36 -8.66
N LYS A 65 8.63 -11.50 -8.98
CA LYS A 65 8.44 -12.75 -8.26
C LYS A 65 9.74 -13.21 -7.62
N SER A 66 9.65 -13.72 -6.39
CA SER A 66 10.78 -14.30 -5.67
C SER A 66 10.35 -15.55 -4.91
N LYS A 67 11.27 -16.50 -4.73
CA LYS A 67 11.09 -17.66 -3.84
C LYS A 67 11.85 -17.52 -2.52
N ASP A 68 12.78 -16.58 -2.45
CA ASP A 68 13.75 -16.48 -1.36
C ASP A 68 13.91 -15.04 -0.81
N LEU A 69 13.19 -14.05 -1.37
CA LEU A 69 13.29 -12.63 -1.08
C LEU A 69 14.65 -11.99 -1.42
N LYS A 70 15.56 -12.73 -2.05
CA LYS A 70 16.91 -12.28 -2.43
C LYS A 70 17.03 -12.06 -3.92
N THR A 71 16.52 -13.00 -4.68
CA THR A 71 16.53 -12.98 -6.15
C THR A 71 15.11 -12.85 -6.68
N TRP A 72 14.96 -11.98 -7.67
CA TRP A 72 13.68 -11.56 -8.24
C TRP A 72 13.65 -11.79 -9.74
N SER A 73 12.48 -12.09 -10.26
CA SER A 73 12.25 -12.23 -11.70
C SER A 73 12.32 -10.89 -12.43
N ASP A 74 12.40 -10.93 -13.75
CA ASP A 74 11.96 -9.79 -14.57
C ASP A 74 10.51 -9.42 -14.24
N PRO A 75 10.15 -8.12 -14.42
CA PRO A 75 8.81 -7.64 -14.14
C PRO A 75 7.78 -8.22 -15.12
N VAL A 76 6.63 -8.61 -14.61
CA VAL A 76 5.48 -9.05 -15.40
C VAL A 76 4.38 -8.01 -15.28
N ARG A 77 3.81 -7.58 -16.40
CA ARG A 77 2.67 -6.66 -16.41
C ARG A 77 1.44 -7.34 -15.81
N VAL A 78 0.84 -6.72 -14.79
CA VAL A 78 -0.30 -7.28 -14.06
C VAL A 78 -1.53 -6.39 -14.08
N PHE A 79 -1.35 -5.10 -14.40
CA PHE A 79 -2.44 -4.14 -14.46
C PHE A 79 -2.14 -2.98 -15.41
N ASP A 80 -3.14 -2.60 -16.19
CA ASP A 80 -3.23 -1.35 -16.94
C ASP A 80 -4.52 -0.64 -16.55
N VAL A 81 -4.45 0.67 -16.29
CA VAL A 81 -5.64 1.46 -15.99
C VAL A 81 -6.57 1.45 -17.19
N PRO A 82 -7.85 1.03 -17.02
CA PRO A 82 -8.82 1.05 -18.11
C PRO A 82 -8.99 2.48 -18.68
N ARG A 83 -8.98 2.61 -19.99
CA ARG A 83 -9.07 3.91 -20.67
C ARG A 83 -10.40 4.65 -20.44
N ASP A 84 -11.41 3.91 -20.05
CA ASP A 84 -12.75 4.40 -19.69
C ASP A 84 -12.96 4.53 -18.17
N ASN A 85 -11.88 4.46 -17.39
CA ASN A 85 -11.92 4.71 -15.95
C ASN A 85 -12.09 6.20 -15.66
N PHE A 86 -12.62 6.55 -14.49
CA PHE A 86 -12.79 7.95 -14.11
C PHE A 86 -11.43 8.69 -13.96
N LEU A 87 -10.47 8.06 -13.29
CA LEU A 87 -9.10 8.54 -13.19
C LEU A 87 -8.19 7.65 -14.04
N THR A 88 -7.51 8.19 -15.01
CA THR A 88 -6.69 7.45 -15.98
C THR A 88 -5.19 7.75 -15.91
N GLY A 89 -4.77 8.66 -15.03
CA GLY A 89 -3.38 9.05 -14.84
C GLY A 89 -2.53 7.97 -14.17
N THR A 90 -1.42 8.39 -13.57
CA THR A 90 -0.48 7.47 -12.94
C THR A 90 -1.07 6.72 -11.74
N VAL A 91 -0.59 5.51 -11.50
CA VAL A 91 -0.86 4.73 -10.29
C VAL A 91 0.28 4.96 -9.29
N TRP A 92 -0.06 5.19 -8.02
CA TRP A 92 0.88 5.24 -6.92
C TRP A 92 0.54 4.17 -5.89
N ALA A 93 1.53 3.78 -5.10
CA ALA A 93 1.40 2.91 -3.93
C ALA A 93 0.44 1.73 -4.11
N PRO A 94 0.69 0.83 -5.08
CA PRO A 94 -0.19 -0.31 -5.32
C PRO A 94 -0.03 -1.35 -4.21
N GLU A 95 -1.12 -1.72 -3.54
CA GLU A 95 -1.19 -2.82 -2.59
C GLU A 95 -2.09 -3.94 -3.12
N VAL A 96 -1.67 -5.19 -2.98
CA VAL A 96 -2.50 -6.34 -3.38
C VAL A 96 -2.82 -7.21 -2.17
N HIS A 97 -4.07 -7.23 -1.80
CA HIS A 97 -4.59 -8.00 -0.68
C HIS A 97 -5.36 -9.24 -1.13
N ARG A 98 -5.20 -10.34 -0.41
CA ARG A 98 -6.04 -11.52 -0.56
C ARG A 98 -7.23 -11.44 0.38
N TYR A 99 -8.44 -11.53 -0.17
CA TYR A 99 -9.67 -11.50 0.61
C TYR A 99 -10.75 -12.38 -0.04
N ASN A 100 -11.42 -13.22 0.74
CA ASN A 100 -12.50 -14.11 0.29
C ASN A 100 -12.16 -14.89 -1.00
N GLY A 101 -10.91 -15.42 -1.09
CA GLY A 101 -10.46 -16.26 -2.21
C GLY A 101 -10.09 -15.50 -3.48
N LYS A 102 -10.15 -14.16 -3.48
CA LYS A 102 -9.74 -13.29 -4.60
C LYS A 102 -8.59 -12.37 -4.19
N TYR A 103 -8.02 -11.69 -5.16
CA TYR A 103 -6.97 -10.70 -5.00
C TYR A 103 -7.53 -9.32 -5.34
N TYR A 104 -7.22 -8.34 -4.50
CA TYR A 104 -7.72 -6.98 -4.64
C TYR A 104 -6.56 -6.01 -4.63
N LEU A 105 -6.45 -5.26 -5.73
CA LEU A 105 -5.49 -4.18 -5.88
C LEU A 105 -6.11 -2.88 -5.35
N PHE A 106 -5.50 -2.31 -4.35
CA PHE A 106 -5.74 -0.96 -3.86
C PHE A 106 -4.72 -0.04 -4.52
N ALA A 107 -5.16 0.91 -5.31
CA ALA A 107 -4.28 1.77 -6.10
C ALA A 107 -4.67 3.23 -5.94
N THR A 108 -3.69 4.07 -5.63
CA THR A 108 -3.87 5.52 -5.70
C THR A 108 -3.86 5.94 -7.15
N MET A 109 -5.01 6.42 -7.62
CA MET A 109 -5.22 6.89 -8.97
C MET A 109 -5.05 8.41 -9.04
N ASN A 110 -4.27 8.89 -9.98
CA ASN A 110 -4.01 10.31 -10.19
C ASN A 110 -4.68 10.83 -11.46
N SER A 111 -4.83 12.14 -11.51
CA SER A 111 -5.30 12.89 -12.67
C SER A 111 -4.50 14.17 -12.77
N ASP A 112 -4.36 14.68 -13.99
CA ASP A 112 -3.80 16.02 -14.27
C ASP A 112 -4.88 17.11 -14.26
N ILE A 113 -6.13 16.74 -13.98
CA ILE A 113 -7.26 17.68 -13.92
C ILE A 113 -7.18 18.47 -12.62
N VAL A 114 -6.83 19.76 -12.75
CA VAL A 114 -6.80 20.72 -11.64
C VAL A 114 -8.23 21.20 -11.39
N TRP A 115 -8.77 20.92 -10.20
CA TRP A 115 -10.13 21.34 -9.83
C TRP A 115 -10.19 22.63 -9.01
N LYS A 116 -9.04 23.09 -8.50
CA LYS A 116 -8.89 24.35 -7.77
C LYS A 116 -7.53 24.94 -8.06
N ALA A 117 -7.49 26.24 -8.36
CA ALA A 117 -6.23 26.94 -8.58
C ALA A 117 -5.36 26.90 -7.30
N PRO A 118 -4.08 26.49 -7.41
CA PRO A 118 -3.18 26.49 -6.26
C PRO A 118 -2.83 27.93 -5.84
N LYS A 119 -2.48 28.09 -4.56
CA LYS A 119 -1.75 29.26 -4.10
C LYS A 119 -0.34 29.22 -4.68
N GLU A 120 0.33 30.37 -4.79
CA GLU A 120 1.72 30.43 -5.23
C GLU A 120 2.64 29.53 -4.37
N GLY A 121 3.47 28.73 -5.02
CA GLY A 121 4.36 27.79 -4.35
C GLY A 121 3.68 26.55 -3.75
N HIS A 122 2.39 26.34 -4.01
CA HIS A 122 1.62 25.19 -3.56
C HIS A 122 1.44 24.17 -4.69
N PRO A 123 1.51 22.85 -4.43
CA PRO A 123 1.15 21.86 -5.42
C PRO A 123 -0.29 22.03 -5.93
N PRO A 124 -0.58 21.61 -7.17
CA PRO A 124 -1.92 21.72 -7.73
C PRO A 124 -2.92 20.82 -6.99
N TYR A 125 -4.15 21.30 -6.84
CA TYR A 125 -5.27 20.48 -6.37
C TYR A 125 -5.81 19.66 -7.53
N VAL A 126 -5.48 18.39 -7.57
CA VAL A 126 -5.89 17.46 -8.65
C VAL A 126 -6.86 16.41 -8.12
N HIS A 127 -7.59 15.77 -9.00
CA HIS A 127 -8.34 14.57 -8.60
C HIS A 127 -7.37 13.43 -8.30
N ARG A 128 -7.39 12.96 -7.06
CA ARG A 128 -6.60 11.84 -6.56
C ARG A 128 -7.44 11.00 -5.62
N ALA A 129 -7.48 9.70 -5.82
CA ALA A 129 -8.31 8.83 -5.01
C ALA A 129 -7.79 7.39 -5.02
N THR A 130 -8.02 6.64 -3.96
CA THR A 130 -7.79 5.19 -3.97
C THR A 130 -8.98 4.49 -4.62
N GLN A 131 -8.67 3.62 -5.59
CA GLN A 131 -9.63 2.74 -6.24
C GLN A 131 -9.23 1.28 -6.04
N VAL A 132 -10.22 0.41 -5.85
CA VAL A 132 -10.02 -1.04 -5.72
C VAL A 132 -10.36 -1.73 -7.04
N TYR A 133 -9.47 -2.65 -7.43
CA TYR A 133 -9.64 -3.56 -8.57
C TYR A 133 -9.55 -4.99 -8.06
N TRP A 134 -10.05 -5.96 -8.79
CA TRP A 134 -10.05 -7.35 -8.37
C TRP A 134 -9.53 -8.30 -9.45
N ALA A 135 -9.01 -9.46 -9.01
CA ALA A 135 -8.55 -10.54 -9.88
C ALA A 135 -8.74 -11.90 -9.20
N ASP A 136 -8.75 -12.97 -9.99
CA ASP A 136 -8.77 -14.33 -9.47
C ASP A 136 -7.37 -14.87 -9.16
N ARG A 137 -6.32 -14.15 -9.59
CA ARG A 137 -4.89 -14.53 -9.41
C ARG A 137 -4.05 -13.33 -8.99
N PRO A 138 -2.93 -13.57 -8.26
CA PRO A 138 -2.04 -12.49 -7.82
C PRO A 138 -1.38 -11.73 -8.98
N GLU A 139 -1.29 -12.34 -10.14
CA GLU A 139 -0.76 -11.74 -11.38
C GLU A 139 -1.81 -10.97 -12.18
N GLY A 140 -3.03 -10.90 -11.69
CA GLY A 140 -4.12 -10.30 -12.45
C GLY A 140 -4.62 -11.19 -13.60
N PRO A 141 -5.13 -10.59 -14.72
CA PRO A 141 -5.32 -9.15 -14.86
C PRO A 141 -6.34 -8.60 -13.85
N PHE A 142 -5.99 -7.48 -13.22
CA PHE A 142 -6.91 -6.80 -12.31
C PHE A 142 -7.97 -6.03 -13.09
N GLN A 143 -9.23 -6.14 -12.65
CA GLN A 143 -10.41 -5.60 -13.31
C GLN A 143 -11.10 -4.58 -12.41
N ALA A 144 -11.63 -3.50 -13.01
CA ALA A 144 -12.47 -2.55 -12.29
C ALA A 144 -13.85 -3.19 -11.98
N PHE A 145 -14.45 -2.75 -10.88
CA PHE A 145 -15.87 -3.01 -10.65
C PHE A 145 -16.73 -2.25 -11.67
N GLY A 146 -17.95 -2.71 -11.90
CA GLY A 146 -18.83 -2.17 -12.94
C GLY A 146 -19.14 -0.68 -12.80
N ASN A 147 -19.05 -0.13 -11.58
CA ASN A 147 -19.23 1.30 -11.32
C ASN A 147 -18.03 2.15 -11.74
N LYS A 148 -16.81 1.56 -11.86
CA LYS A 148 -15.53 2.22 -12.23
C LYS A 148 -15.20 3.48 -11.40
N GLN A 149 -15.71 3.52 -10.17
CA GLN A 149 -15.56 4.69 -9.28
C GLN A 149 -14.46 4.46 -8.24
N PRO A 150 -13.81 5.53 -7.80
CA PRO A 150 -12.96 5.49 -6.61
C PRO A 150 -13.71 5.02 -5.36
N HIS A 151 -12.96 4.50 -4.40
CA HIS A 151 -13.49 4.05 -3.11
C HIS A 151 -13.31 5.09 -2.01
N THR A 152 -12.46 6.09 -2.23
CA THR A 152 -12.36 7.29 -1.39
C THR A 152 -13.18 8.44 -1.99
N PRO A 153 -13.53 9.46 -1.20
CA PRO A 153 -14.34 10.59 -1.68
C PRO A 153 -13.72 11.32 -2.88
N MET A 154 -14.50 11.49 -3.96
CA MET A 154 -14.01 12.09 -5.21
C MET A 154 -13.72 13.59 -5.13
N GLY A 155 -14.28 14.29 -4.16
CA GLY A 155 -14.04 15.71 -3.92
C GLY A 155 -12.85 16.01 -3.00
N GLN A 156 -12.04 14.99 -2.68
CA GLN A 156 -10.91 15.07 -1.77
C GLN A 156 -9.66 14.47 -2.44
N MET A 157 -8.48 14.92 -2.02
CA MET A 157 -7.21 14.33 -2.45
C MET A 157 -6.84 13.20 -1.48
N CYS A 158 -7.21 11.98 -1.84
CA CYS A 158 -6.99 10.79 -1.00
C CYS A 158 -5.99 9.84 -1.65
N LEU A 159 -5.16 9.20 -0.84
CA LEU A 159 -4.10 8.31 -1.32
C LEU A 159 -3.82 7.16 -0.34
N ASP A 160 -3.05 6.15 -0.80
CA ASP A 160 -2.46 5.08 -0.01
C ASP A 160 -3.48 4.26 0.79
N GLY A 161 -4.55 3.84 0.11
CA GLY A 161 -5.55 2.99 0.75
C GLY A 161 -5.04 1.58 1.00
N THR A 162 -5.21 1.08 2.23
CA THR A 162 -4.93 -0.29 2.64
C THR A 162 -6.17 -1.01 3.17
N LEU A 163 -6.21 -2.33 3.07
CA LEU A 163 -7.32 -3.15 3.56
C LEU A 163 -7.10 -3.56 5.02
N TRP A 164 -8.14 -3.38 5.83
CA TRP A 164 -8.25 -3.98 7.15
C TRP A 164 -9.58 -4.70 7.31
N VAL A 165 -9.56 -5.92 7.85
CA VAL A 165 -10.79 -6.67 8.14
C VAL A 165 -10.92 -6.84 9.65
N GLU A 166 -12.02 -6.32 10.21
CA GLU A 166 -12.31 -6.43 11.63
C GLU A 166 -13.68 -7.08 11.85
N ASN A 167 -13.71 -8.22 12.54
CA ASN A 167 -14.94 -8.99 12.81
C ASN A 167 -15.75 -9.31 11.54
N GLY A 168 -15.06 -9.59 10.44
CA GLY A 168 -15.67 -9.89 9.15
C GLY A 168 -16.10 -8.68 8.32
N VAL A 169 -15.97 -7.47 8.86
CA VAL A 169 -16.27 -6.22 8.16
C VAL A 169 -14.99 -5.66 7.54
N PRO A 170 -14.93 -5.43 6.22
CA PRO A 170 -13.78 -4.83 5.56
C PRO A 170 -13.81 -3.31 5.66
N TYR A 171 -12.66 -2.73 5.90
CA TYR A 171 -12.41 -1.28 5.93
C TYR A 171 -11.26 -0.94 5.00
N MET A 172 -11.33 0.22 4.36
CA MET A 172 -10.18 0.88 3.76
C MET A 172 -9.70 1.96 4.72
N ILE A 173 -8.41 1.93 5.05
CA ILE A 173 -7.72 3.02 5.75
C ILE A 173 -6.90 3.74 4.71
N TYR A 174 -6.89 5.07 4.70
CA TYR A 174 -6.26 5.87 3.68
C TYR A 174 -5.81 7.23 4.23
N CYS A 175 -4.99 7.93 3.47
CA CYS A 175 -4.54 9.28 3.76
C CYS A 175 -5.40 10.32 3.02
N HIS A 176 -5.88 11.35 3.73
CA HIS A 176 -6.39 12.56 3.12
C HIS A 176 -5.25 13.59 3.10
N GLU A 177 -4.83 13.97 1.93
CA GLU A 177 -3.52 14.53 1.66
C GLU A 177 -3.31 15.94 2.22
N TRP A 178 -2.10 16.21 2.70
CA TRP A 178 -1.66 17.52 3.20
C TRP A 178 -1.79 18.65 2.18
N VAL A 179 -1.72 18.36 0.89
CA VAL A 179 -1.93 19.34 -0.19
C VAL A 179 -3.27 20.04 -0.03
N GLU A 180 -4.29 19.31 0.38
CA GLU A 180 -5.63 19.84 0.63
C GLU A 180 -5.83 20.28 2.08
N MET A 181 -5.40 19.42 3.03
CA MET A 181 -5.70 19.56 4.47
C MET A 181 -4.68 20.39 5.23
N MET A 182 -3.49 20.66 4.68
CA MET A 182 -2.30 21.23 5.35
C MET A 182 -1.72 20.30 6.41
N ASP A 183 -2.52 19.82 7.33
CA ASP A 183 -2.22 18.77 8.28
C ASP A 183 -2.91 17.50 7.81
N GLY A 184 -2.18 16.67 7.05
CA GLY A 184 -2.69 15.43 6.49
C GLY A 184 -3.37 14.58 7.56
N THR A 185 -4.43 13.87 7.17
CA THR A 185 -5.18 13.02 8.09
C THR A 185 -5.13 11.56 7.68
N MET A 186 -5.19 10.69 8.66
CA MET A 186 -5.48 9.29 8.47
C MET A 186 -6.98 9.07 8.64
N GLU A 187 -7.62 8.45 7.67
CA GLU A 187 -9.06 8.23 7.64
C GLU A 187 -9.38 6.76 7.37
N MET A 188 -10.61 6.36 7.68
CA MET A 188 -11.15 5.06 7.31
C MET A 188 -12.53 5.17 6.71
N VAL A 189 -12.88 4.19 5.87
CA VAL A 189 -14.25 3.99 5.39
C VAL A 189 -14.57 2.49 5.40
N GLU A 190 -15.78 2.14 5.81
CA GLU A 190 -16.30 0.79 5.67
C GLU A 190 -16.54 0.47 4.17
N LEU A 191 -16.15 -0.74 3.77
CA LEU A 191 -16.38 -1.23 2.41
C LEU A 191 -17.52 -2.25 2.40
N LYS A 192 -18.17 -2.42 1.25
CA LYS A 192 -19.07 -3.54 1.03
C LYS A 192 -18.32 -4.87 1.19
N PRO A 193 -19.00 -5.97 1.57
CA PRO A 193 -18.37 -7.27 1.79
C PRO A 193 -17.61 -7.83 0.58
N ASP A 194 -17.94 -7.40 -0.63
CA ASP A 194 -17.26 -7.76 -1.88
C ASP A 194 -16.19 -6.75 -2.31
N LEU A 195 -15.94 -5.71 -1.49
CA LEU A 195 -15.03 -4.59 -1.74
C LEU A 195 -15.39 -3.74 -2.97
N SER A 196 -16.60 -3.84 -3.51
CA SER A 196 -17.00 -3.15 -4.76
C SER A 196 -17.24 -1.65 -4.62
N ALA A 197 -17.47 -1.17 -3.41
CA ALA A 197 -17.72 0.23 -3.10
C ALA A 197 -17.60 0.50 -1.61
N PRO A 198 -17.48 1.79 -1.18
CA PRO A 198 -17.69 2.16 0.22
C PRO A 198 -19.13 1.86 0.66
N ALA A 199 -19.29 1.48 1.93
CA ALA A 199 -20.59 1.16 2.55
C ALA A 199 -20.98 2.18 3.64
N GLY A 200 -20.06 3.07 4.04
CA GLY A 200 -20.27 4.06 5.08
C GLY A 200 -19.72 5.44 4.70
N GLN A 201 -19.75 6.34 5.67
CA GLN A 201 -19.10 7.66 5.54
C GLN A 201 -17.67 7.56 6.09
N PRO A 202 -16.73 8.35 5.52
CA PRO A 202 -15.38 8.44 6.05
C PRO A 202 -15.36 8.91 7.50
N VAL A 203 -14.43 8.34 8.27
CA VAL A 203 -14.17 8.69 9.66
C VAL A 203 -12.70 9.03 9.82
N ARG A 204 -12.41 10.24 10.29
CA ARG A 204 -11.04 10.65 10.60
C ARG A 204 -10.55 9.95 11.86
N LEU A 205 -9.36 9.35 11.76
CA LEU A 205 -8.70 8.64 12.85
C LEU A 205 -7.75 9.55 13.64
N PHE A 206 -6.89 10.29 12.94
CA PHE A 206 -5.96 11.29 13.51
C PHE A 206 -5.40 12.22 12.44
N CYS A 207 -4.71 13.29 12.88
CA CYS A 207 -3.92 14.18 12.04
C CYS A 207 -2.42 13.87 12.20
N ALA A 208 -1.60 14.16 11.21
CA ALA A 208 -0.16 13.92 11.26
C ALA A 208 0.55 14.68 12.39
N SER A 209 0.11 15.91 12.69
CA SER A 209 0.63 16.74 13.78
C SER A 209 0.37 16.18 15.19
N ALA A 210 -0.50 15.17 15.34
CA ALA A 210 -0.71 14.49 16.61
C ALA A 210 0.51 13.66 17.06
N ALA A 211 1.45 13.37 16.14
CA ALA A 211 2.68 12.66 16.44
C ALA A 211 3.82 13.64 16.77
N GLU A 212 4.34 13.59 17.99
CA GLU A 212 5.47 14.46 18.44
C GLU A 212 6.71 14.36 17.53
N TRP A 213 6.93 13.19 16.90
CA TRP A 213 8.05 12.95 16.00
C TRP A 213 7.84 13.53 14.59
N SER A 214 6.61 13.76 14.16
CA SER A 214 6.31 14.37 12.86
C SER A 214 6.50 15.89 12.97
N THR A 215 7.62 16.38 12.43
CA THR A 215 7.98 17.79 12.54
C THR A 215 7.38 18.64 11.41
N GLY A 216 6.84 18.00 10.37
CA GLY A 216 6.26 18.67 9.22
C GLY A 216 7.26 19.48 8.39
N GLY A 217 6.75 20.24 7.45
CA GLY A 217 7.48 21.21 6.64
C GLY A 217 6.93 22.61 6.83
N THR A 218 7.66 23.61 6.35
CA THR A 218 7.18 24.99 6.27
C THR A 218 7.13 25.40 4.80
N ARG A 219 5.99 25.87 4.35
CA ARG A 219 5.79 26.36 3.00
C ARG A 219 6.39 27.75 2.80
N ALA A 220 6.49 28.20 1.55
CA ALA A 220 6.98 29.52 1.20
C ALA A 220 6.15 30.68 1.82
N ASP A 221 4.86 30.45 2.06
CA ASP A 221 3.96 31.39 2.74
C ASP A 221 4.07 31.35 4.28
N GLY A 222 4.96 30.51 4.84
CA GLY A 222 5.17 30.34 6.26
C GLY A 222 4.21 29.36 6.96
N GLU A 223 3.22 28.83 6.25
CA GLU A 223 2.29 27.84 6.84
C GLU A 223 2.96 26.47 7.02
N ARG A 224 2.59 25.81 8.12
CA ARG A 224 3.08 24.45 8.44
C ARG A 224 2.25 23.42 7.71
N THR A 225 2.93 22.39 7.19
CA THR A 225 2.30 21.23 6.56
C THR A 225 2.82 19.96 7.18
N TYR A 226 1.96 18.95 7.28
CA TYR A 226 2.31 17.63 7.81
C TYR A 226 1.78 16.56 6.87
N VAL A 227 2.68 15.69 6.42
CA VAL A 227 2.36 14.60 5.48
C VAL A 227 1.80 13.40 6.25
N THR A 228 0.81 12.71 5.67
CA THR A 228 0.42 11.35 6.01
C THR A 228 0.57 10.49 4.76
N ASP A 229 1.36 9.44 4.84
CA ASP A 229 1.57 8.46 3.78
C ASP A 229 1.55 7.03 4.34
N GLY A 230 1.30 6.04 3.47
CA GLY A 230 1.63 4.65 3.65
C GLY A 230 1.17 4.02 4.96
N CYS A 231 -0.13 4.02 5.23
CA CYS A 231 -0.70 3.36 6.40
C CYS A 231 -0.75 1.83 6.22
N PHE A 232 -0.30 1.09 7.22
CA PHE A 232 -0.44 -0.37 7.26
C PHE A 232 -0.74 -0.85 8.68
N LEU A 233 -1.74 -1.72 8.83
CA LEU A 233 -2.21 -2.18 10.14
C LEU A 233 -1.61 -3.53 10.50
N TYR A 234 -1.31 -3.68 11.78
CA TYR A 234 -0.76 -4.92 12.32
C TYR A 234 -1.34 -5.23 13.70
N ARG A 235 -1.83 -6.47 13.88
CA ARG A 235 -2.25 -6.96 15.19
C ARG A 235 -1.11 -7.71 15.85
N THR A 236 -0.70 -7.21 17.02
CA THR A 236 0.41 -7.80 17.78
C THR A 236 0.03 -9.13 18.42
N LYS A 237 1.04 -9.86 18.88
CA LYS A 237 0.88 -11.12 19.62
C LYS A 237 0.06 -10.99 20.92
N THR A 238 -0.06 -9.78 21.47
CA THR A 238 -0.90 -9.48 22.65
C THR A 238 -2.29 -8.97 22.29
N GLY A 239 -2.63 -8.91 20.99
CA GLY A 239 -3.93 -8.47 20.50
C GLY A 239 -4.09 -6.96 20.33
N LYS A 240 -3.05 -6.15 20.57
CA LYS A 240 -3.08 -4.71 20.30
C LYS A 240 -3.10 -4.45 18.80
N LEU A 241 -3.86 -3.46 18.37
CA LEU A 241 -3.87 -3.01 16.99
C LEU A 241 -2.94 -1.81 16.83
N LEU A 242 -1.93 -1.97 16.00
CA LEU A 242 -0.97 -0.95 15.61
C LEU A 242 -1.20 -0.55 14.16
N MET A 243 -0.84 0.69 13.84
CA MET A 243 -0.72 1.22 12.48
C MET A 243 0.67 1.80 12.32
N ILE A 244 1.46 1.30 11.39
CA ILE A 244 2.63 2.01 10.90
C ILE A 244 2.17 3.00 9.83
N TRP A 245 2.79 4.18 9.80
CA TRP A 245 2.48 5.22 8.83
C TRP A 245 3.67 6.16 8.66
N SER A 246 3.72 6.88 7.57
CA SER A 246 4.90 7.68 7.21
C SER A 246 4.63 9.17 7.22
N SER A 247 5.66 9.92 7.61
CA SER A 247 5.71 11.38 7.58
C SER A 247 7.17 11.84 7.59
N PHE A 248 7.40 13.14 7.76
CA PHE A 248 8.74 13.70 7.85
C PHE A 248 9.13 14.05 9.28
N LYS A 249 10.33 13.64 9.67
CA LYS A 249 11.02 14.04 10.90
C LYS A 249 12.27 14.80 10.54
N ASP A 250 12.33 16.09 10.89
CA ASP A 250 13.50 16.97 10.66
C ASP A 250 13.99 16.94 9.19
N GLY A 251 13.02 16.91 8.26
CA GLY A 251 13.27 16.85 6.82
C GLY A 251 13.60 15.47 6.26
N SER A 252 13.70 14.43 7.09
CA SER A 252 13.94 13.04 6.69
C SER A 252 12.64 12.23 6.71
N TYR A 253 12.41 11.40 5.71
CA TYR A 253 11.23 10.53 5.66
C TYR A 253 11.35 9.41 6.69
N ALA A 254 10.26 9.16 7.42
CA ALA A 254 10.26 8.29 8.59
C ALA A 254 8.96 7.49 8.72
N ILE A 255 9.03 6.36 9.42
CA ILE A 255 7.86 5.56 9.79
C ILE A 255 7.62 5.67 11.30
N GLY A 256 6.43 6.10 11.69
CA GLY A 256 5.96 6.05 13.07
C GLY A 256 4.97 4.92 13.33
N ILE A 257 4.58 4.79 14.60
CA ILE A 257 3.58 3.83 15.06
C ILE A 257 2.47 4.57 15.80
N ALA A 258 1.22 4.30 15.41
CA ALA A 258 0.05 4.62 16.18
C ALA A 258 -0.55 3.34 16.79
N GLU A 259 -1.06 3.42 18.03
CA GLU A 259 -1.73 2.33 18.73
C GLU A 259 -3.21 2.66 18.92
N SER A 260 -4.10 1.75 18.56
CA SER A 260 -5.51 1.85 18.90
C SER A 260 -5.71 1.57 20.39
N ALA A 261 -6.26 2.53 21.13
CA ALA A 261 -6.51 2.40 22.57
C ALA A 261 -7.56 1.34 22.91
N THR A 262 -8.44 1.01 21.97
CA THR A 262 -9.47 -0.02 22.13
C THR A 262 -9.15 -1.34 21.43
N GLY A 263 -8.09 -1.39 20.63
CA GLY A 263 -7.78 -2.50 19.75
C GLY A 263 -8.68 -2.59 18.52
N ARG A 264 -9.56 -1.59 18.29
CA ARG A 264 -10.46 -1.50 17.12
C ARG A 264 -9.94 -0.46 16.13
N VAL A 265 -10.27 -0.66 14.86
CA VAL A 265 -9.80 0.24 13.77
C VAL A 265 -10.33 1.67 13.95
N ALA A 266 -11.54 1.84 14.49
CA ALA A 266 -12.09 3.17 14.78
C ALA A 266 -11.32 3.95 15.86
N GLY A 267 -10.42 3.30 16.58
CA GLY A 267 -9.58 3.95 17.60
C GLY A 267 -10.32 4.15 18.95
N PRO A 268 -10.02 5.25 19.70
CA PRO A 268 -9.09 6.33 19.38
C PRO A 268 -7.64 5.86 19.26
N TRP A 269 -6.86 6.58 18.44
CA TRP A 269 -5.46 6.27 18.16
C TRP A 269 -4.50 7.16 18.95
N ARG A 270 -3.44 6.58 19.45
CA ARG A 270 -2.36 7.25 20.19
C ARG A 270 -1.04 7.05 19.48
N GLN A 271 -0.29 8.13 19.26
CA GLN A 271 1.01 8.08 18.61
C GLN A 271 2.09 7.61 19.59
N GLN A 272 2.96 6.72 19.16
CA GLN A 272 4.18 6.39 19.91
C GLN A 272 5.19 7.54 19.71
N LYS A 273 5.98 7.80 20.78
CA LYS A 273 6.87 8.99 20.84
C LYS A 273 8.03 8.94 19.84
N LYS A 274 8.49 7.72 19.51
CA LYS A 274 9.66 7.53 18.62
C LYS A 274 9.23 6.84 17.36
N PRO A 275 9.77 7.24 16.19
CA PRO A 275 9.55 6.51 14.97
C PRO A 275 10.19 5.12 15.03
N LEU A 276 9.64 4.19 14.26
CA LEU A 276 10.18 2.85 14.03
C LEU A 276 11.40 2.91 13.10
N PHE A 277 11.35 3.81 12.10
CA PHE A 277 12.41 4.04 11.13
C PHE A 277 12.54 5.54 10.85
N GLU A 278 13.80 6.08 10.79
CA GLU A 278 14.06 7.52 10.63
C GLU A 278 15.31 7.82 9.79
N LYS A 279 15.61 6.95 8.80
CA LYS A 279 16.81 7.08 7.95
C LYS A 279 16.44 7.32 6.49
N ASP A 280 15.65 8.35 6.24
CA ASP A 280 15.17 8.74 4.92
C ASP A 280 14.55 7.59 4.13
N GLY A 281 13.55 6.98 4.71
CA GLY A 281 12.78 5.92 4.08
C GLY A 281 11.42 5.73 4.76
N GLY A 282 10.49 5.16 4.05
CA GLY A 282 9.14 5.02 4.55
C GLY A 282 8.23 4.24 3.63
N HIS A 283 6.94 4.48 3.78
CA HIS A 283 5.85 3.79 3.12
C HIS A 283 6.06 2.27 3.20
N GLY A 284 6.11 1.79 4.45
CA GLY A 284 6.42 0.41 4.73
C GLY A 284 5.18 -0.45 4.93
N MET A 285 5.33 -1.75 4.64
CA MET A 285 4.33 -2.76 4.98
C MET A 285 4.95 -3.95 5.71
N ILE A 286 4.14 -4.64 6.51
CA ILE A 286 4.56 -5.76 7.34
C ILE A 286 4.01 -7.06 6.74
N PHE A 287 4.87 -8.06 6.59
CA PHE A 287 4.44 -9.39 6.16
C PHE A 287 5.17 -10.50 6.93
N ARG A 288 4.67 -11.73 6.82
CA ARG A 288 5.35 -12.93 7.33
C ARG A 288 5.91 -13.73 6.18
N THR A 289 7.14 -14.20 6.34
CA THR A 289 7.72 -15.16 5.40
C THR A 289 7.03 -16.53 5.53
N PHE A 290 7.30 -17.44 4.59
CA PHE A 290 6.75 -18.80 4.65
C PHE A 290 7.22 -19.57 5.89
N GLU A 291 8.39 -19.20 6.46
CA GLU A 291 8.92 -19.74 7.73
C GLU A 291 8.30 -19.05 8.97
N GLY A 292 7.39 -18.07 8.77
CA GLY A 292 6.70 -17.35 9.84
C GLY A 292 7.45 -16.14 10.40
N ASN A 293 8.62 -15.80 9.86
CA ASN A 293 9.39 -14.64 10.30
C ASN A 293 8.69 -13.33 9.93
N LEU A 294 8.66 -12.38 10.85
CA LEU A 294 8.07 -11.07 10.63
C LEU A 294 9.06 -10.14 9.92
N ARG A 295 8.60 -9.47 8.88
CA ARG A 295 9.40 -8.58 8.03
C ARG A 295 8.70 -7.24 7.84
N LEU A 296 9.50 -6.19 7.73
CA LEU A 296 9.11 -4.88 7.23
C LEU A 296 9.81 -4.66 5.90
N VAL A 297 9.07 -4.29 4.87
CA VAL A 297 9.64 -3.73 3.65
C VAL A 297 9.29 -2.25 3.58
N LEU A 298 10.22 -1.42 3.14
CA LEU A 298 10.04 0.01 2.91
C LEU A 298 10.92 0.46 1.74
N HIS A 299 10.69 1.64 1.18
CA HIS A 299 11.66 2.23 0.26
C HIS A 299 12.60 3.20 0.97
N SER A 300 13.85 3.26 0.52
CA SER A 300 14.89 4.22 0.94
C SER A 300 15.90 4.39 -0.19
N PRO A 301 16.51 5.59 -0.37
CA PRO A 301 16.09 6.87 0.21
C PRO A 301 14.72 7.31 -0.31
N ASN A 302 14.19 8.43 0.21
CA ASN A 302 12.93 8.99 -0.25
C ASN A 302 13.13 10.07 -1.32
N GLY A 303 13.60 9.71 -2.49
CA GLY A 303 13.73 10.62 -3.60
C GLY A 303 14.99 10.44 -4.45
N GLY A 304 15.11 11.30 -5.46
CA GLY A 304 16.27 11.36 -6.35
C GLY A 304 16.36 10.26 -7.41
N GLY A 305 15.32 9.41 -7.57
CA GLY A 305 15.37 8.26 -8.47
C GLY A 305 16.24 7.11 -7.94
N LEU A 306 16.62 7.18 -6.67
CA LEU A 306 17.51 6.23 -6.01
C LEU A 306 16.76 5.20 -5.15
N GLU A 307 15.45 5.32 -5.07
CA GLU A 307 14.58 4.53 -4.21
C GLU A 307 14.68 3.03 -4.53
N ARG A 308 14.91 2.23 -3.51
CA ARG A 308 14.97 0.77 -3.55
C ARG A 308 14.19 0.19 -2.40
N ALA A 309 13.69 -1.03 -2.57
CA ALA A 309 13.10 -1.77 -1.47
C ALA A 309 14.19 -2.26 -0.51
N HIS A 310 13.96 -2.03 0.78
CA HIS A 310 14.80 -2.51 1.87
C HIS A 310 13.99 -3.42 2.77
N LEU A 311 14.52 -4.59 3.08
CA LEU A 311 13.90 -5.59 3.95
C LEU A 311 14.54 -5.56 5.33
N PHE A 312 13.69 -5.51 6.36
CA PHE A 312 14.14 -5.52 7.75
C PHE A 312 13.51 -6.68 8.52
N GLU A 313 14.28 -7.27 9.40
CA GLU A 313 13.74 -8.09 10.46
C GLU A 313 13.12 -7.18 11.53
N ILE A 314 11.88 -7.49 11.95
CA ILE A 314 11.20 -6.80 13.02
C ILE A 314 10.74 -7.78 14.10
N GLU A 315 10.72 -7.30 15.35
CA GLU A 315 10.23 -8.02 16.50
C GLU A 315 8.89 -7.44 16.95
N ASP A 316 7.91 -8.31 17.12
CA ASP A 316 6.68 -8.00 17.81
C ASP A 316 6.92 -8.05 19.33
N CYS A 317 6.99 -6.87 19.98
CA CYS A 317 7.20 -6.73 21.42
C CYS A 317 5.86 -6.78 22.22
N GLY A 318 4.72 -6.95 21.55
CA GLY A 318 3.40 -7.02 22.15
C GLY A 318 2.66 -5.70 22.19
N ASP A 319 3.30 -4.61 22.55
CA ASP A 319 2.75 -3.24 22.58
C ASP A 319 3.39 -2.29 21.58
N THR A 320 4.49 -2.72 20.96
CA THR A 320 5.20 -2.00 19.93
C THR A 320 5.92 -2.97 18.99
N LEU A 321 6.51 -2.43 17.93
CA LEU A 321 7.41 -3.13 17.03
C LEU A 321 8.83 -2.62 17.20
N LYS A 322 9.83 -3.49 17.06
CA LYS A 322 11.23 -3.13 17.13
C LYS A 322 11.96 -3.60 15.88
N LEU A 323 12.67 -2.67 15.25
CA LEU A 323 13.56 -2.98 14.15
C LEU A 323 14.79 -3.73 14.68
N LYS A 324 15.14 -4.88 14.06
CA LYS A 324 16.31 -5.70 14.43
C LYS A 324 17.51 -5.41 13.55
N GLY A 325 17.31 -5.42 12.26
CA GLY A 325 18.36 -5.20 11.28
C GLY A 325 17.88 -5.37 9.86
N GLU A 326 18.63 -4.82 8.94
CA GLU A 326 18.41 -4.99 7.52
C GLU A 326 18.90 -6.37 7.06
N ILE A 327 18.09 -7.02 6.23
CA ILE A 327 18.39 -8.32 5.62
C ILE A 327 19.14 -8.03 4.32
N LYS A 328 20.35 -8.56 4.22
CA LYS A 328 21.25 -8.40 3.05
C LYS A 328 21.11 -9.59 2.10
#